data_954603f79bd1f96c1f1314a2dd337b35
#
_entry.id   954603f79bd1f96c1f1314a2dd337b35
#
_cell.length_a   1.000
_cell.length_b   1.000
_cell.length_c   1.000
_cell.angle_alpha   90.00
_cell.angle_beta   90.00
_cell.angle_gamma   90.00
#
_symmetry.space_group_name_H-M   'P 1'
#
loop_
_entity.id
_entity.type
_entity.pdbx_description
1 polymer ?
#
loop_
_entity_poly.entity_id
_entity_poly.type
_entity_poly.pdbx_seq_one_letter_code
_entity_poly.pdbx_strand_id
1 'polypeptide(L)'
;MEKVTGYVTGVNGNLVSARFSGSVRKNEVGFVKIGNDRLKGEVIRISGDAVSMQIYEMTNGIQVGDEVELTGELLSVELGPGLLTQVYDGLQNPLPKLAEQCGFFLERGVYLDPIPDKEWEFTPCVKPGDAVLAGDAVGSVPEGQFTHLIMAPFDLKDEGWRVKSVKEKGVYHVRSTVAVLENGAGEEKALSMVFSWPVKQPIRCYEERLRPDETLVTKIRCIDTFLPVAKGGTFCVPGPFGAGKTVLQHMEAKNADVDIVIVAACGERAGEVVEVLKEFPELTDPRTGRSLMERTIIICNTSSMPVAAREASVYTAVTMAEYYRQMGLNVLLLADSTSRWAQAMREMSGRLEEIPGEEAFPAYLESVIAAFYERAGKVRLRNGKIASVTIGGTVSPAGGNFEEPVTQATLKVVGVFHGLSRERSDARKYPSIHPIDSWSKYQGVVDMARVEEARGILRRSSEINQMMKVIGEEGTSAEDYILYQKGELLDAVYLQQNSFDPIDAACEPERQAHEFNVLYDVLTRDYALSDKKEIRAFFNQVRLEFLDWHGTVYGTPEFAAQETKLTDLYRSKVTG
;
A
#
# COMPACT_ATOMS: atom_id res chain seq x y z
N MET A 1 6.01 0.76 36.47
CA MET A 1 5.84 2.23 36.61
C MET A 1 4.55 2.49 37.37
N GLU A 2 4.53 3.47 38.27
CA GLU A 2 3.27 3.88 38.92
C GLU A 2 2.31 4.41 37.84
N LYS A 3 1.08 3.92 37.83
CA LYS A 3 0.03 4.39 36.96
C LYS A 3 -0.32 5.82 37.30
N VAL A 4 -0.23 6.73 36.36
CA VAL A 4 -0.57 8.14 36.53
C VAL A 4 -2.07 8.28 36.33
N THR A 5 -2.76 8.77 37.33
CA THR A 5 -4.23 8.96 37.33
C THR A 5 -4.56 10.45 37.24
N GLY A 6 -5.56 10.79 36.44
CA GLY A 6 -6.11 12.13 36.29
C GLY A 6 -7.63 12.11 36.23
N TYR A 7 -8.23 13.29 36.04
CA TYR A 7 -9.68 13.44 35.99
C TYR A 7 -10.11 14.30 34.80
N VAL A 8 -11.20 13.91 34.17
CA VAL A 8 -11.82 14.64 33.06
C VAL A 8 -12.25 16.03 33.51
N THR A 9 -11.86 17.03 32.74
CA THR A 9 -12.24 18.44 32.93
C THR A 9 -13.17 18.97 31.86
N GLY A 10 -13.24 18.30 30.70
CA GLY A 10 -14.12 18.69 29.59
C GLY A 10 -14.15 17.64 28.50
N VAL A 11 -15.24 17.65 27.72
CA VAL A 11 -15.44 16.74 26.58
C VAL A 11 -15.92 17.53 25.38
N ASN A 12 -15.27 17.39 24.23
CA ASN A 12 -15.65 18.01 22.96
C ASN A 12 -15.57 16.96 21.84
N GLY A 13 -16.68 16.31 21.52
CA GLY A 13 -16.68 15.16 20.62
C GLY A 13 -15.76 14.06 21.15
N ASN A 14 -14.83 13.58 20.35
CA ASN A 14 -13.85 12.56 20.76
C ASN A 14 -12.62 13.14 21.48
N LEU A 15 -12.57 14.45 21.68
CA LEU A 15 -11.51 15.12 22.44
C LEU A 15 -11.93 15.22 23.91
N VAL A 16 -11.14 14.62 24.79
CA VAL A 16 -11.32 14.70 26.25
C VAL A 16 -10.18 15.50 26.84
N SER A 17 -10.52 16.55 27.58
CA SER A 17 -9.55 17.29 28.38
C SER A 17 -9.51 16.69 29.78
N ALA A 18 -8.32 16.45 30.29
CA ALA A 18 -8.11 15.91 31.62
C ALA A 18 -6.97 16.63 32.32
N ARG A 19 -6.91 16.55 33.66
CA ARG A 19 -5.85 17.12 34.48
C ARG A 19 -5.14 16.02 35.25
N PHE A 20 -3.80 16.06 35.21
CA PHE A 20 -2.94 15.07 35.84
C PHE A 20 -1.96 15.73 36.80
N SER A 21 -1.63 15.02 37.89
CA SER A 21 -0.63 15.44 38.88
C SER A 21 0.74 14.80 38.66
N GLY A 22 0.89 13.92 37.66
CA GLY A 22 2.12 13.18 37.34
C GLY A 22 2.73 13.54 36.00
N SER A 23 3.83 12.87 35.65
CA SER A 23 4.49 13.03 34.36
C SER A 23 3.66 12.37 33.25
N VAL A 24 3.33 13.13 32.21
CA VAL A 24 2.58 12.70 31.03
C VAL A 24 3.45 12.86 29.79
N ARG A 25 3.33 11.93 28.86
CA ARG A 25 4.05 11.97 27.57
C ARG A 25 3.09 12.19 26.40
N LYS A 26 3.52 12.91 25.40
CA LYS A 26 2.79 13.00 24.13
C LYS A 26 2.75 11.63 23.46
N ASN A 27 1.60 11.29 22.88
CA ASN A 27 1.29 9.98 22.26
C ASN A 27 1.18 8.81 23.26
N GLU A 28 1.11 9.09 24.55
CA GLU A 28 0.85 8.08 25.58
C GLU A 28 -0.60 7.61 25.54
N VAL A 29 -0.80 6.30 25.66
CA VAL A 29 -2.13 5.70 25.73
C VAL A 29 -2.69 5.82 27.15
N GLY A 30 -3.96 6.13 27.23
CA GLY A 30 -4.72 6.14 28.48
C GLY A 30 -6.12 5.62 28.29
N PHE A 31 -6.80 5.38 29.40
CA PHE A 31 -8.18 4.91 29.43
C PHE A 31 -9.04 5.84 30.28
N VAL A 32 -10.16 6.30 29.70
CA VAL A 32 -11.22 6.98 30.46
C VAL A 32 -12.16 5.91 31.01
N LYS A 33 -12.41 5.91 32.31
CA LYS A 33 -13.28 4.95 32.97
C LYS A 33 -14.70 5.51 33.08
N ILE A 34 -15.67 4.76 32.54
CA ILE A 34 -17.10 5.11 32.62
C ILE A 34 -17.84 3.91 33.15
N GLY A 35 -18.14 3.89 34.46
CA GLY A 35 -18.73 2.70 35.07
C GLY A 35 -17.81 1.48 34.89
N ASN A 36 -18.26 0.48 34.16
CA ASN A 36 -17.48 -0.72 33.85
C ASN A 36 -16.69 -0.61 32.53
N ASP A 37 -16.96 0.41 31.72
CA ASP A 37 -16.31 0.59 30.41
C ASP A 37 -14.97 1.31 30.58
N ARG A 38 -14.00 0.95 29.74
CA ARG A 38 -12.69 1.61 29.64
C ARG A 38 -12.48 2.04 28.19
N LEU A 39 -12.55 3.35 27.94
CA LEU A 39 -12.38 3.90 26.60
C LEU A 39 -10.92 4.28 26.35
N LYS A 40 -10.31 3.65 25.38
CA LYS A 40 -8.91 3.88 24.98
C LYS A 40 -8.76 5.22 24.29
N GLY A 41 -7.70 5.94 24.60
CA GLY A 41 -7.34 7.19 23.94
C GLY A 41 -5.84 7.43 23.96
N GLU A 42 -5.42 8.46 23.25
CA GLU A 42 -4.01 8.88 23.12
C GLU A 42 -3.89 10.35 23.52
N VAL A 43 -2.83 10.68 24.24
CA VAL A 43 -2.46 12.07 24.58
C VAL A 43 -1.94 12.77 23.34
N ILE A 44 -2.64 13.81 22.87
CA ILE A 44 -2.25 14.57 21.68
C ILE A 44 -1.67 15.95 22.00
N ARG A 45 -2.06 16.55 23.11
CA ARG A 45 -1.57 17.87 23.55
C ARG A 45 -1.40 17.90 25.07
N ILE A 46 -0.32 18.55 25.49
CA ILE A 46 0.00 18.78 26.90
C ILE A 46 0.19 20.29 27.10
N SER A 47 -0.48 20.85 28.10
CA SER A 47 -0.38 22.28 28.46
C SER A 47 -0.32 22.39 29.99
N GLY A 48 0.89 22.34 30.55
CA GLY A 48 1.08 22.28 32.00
C GLY A 48 0.55 20.96 32.58
N ASP A 49 -0.40 21.04 33.50
CA ASP A 49 -1.12 19.92 34.10
C ASP A 49 -2.36 19.48 33.30
N ALA A 50 -2.76 20.30 32.32
CA ALA A 50 -3.89 20.01 31.45
C ALA A 50 -3.43 19.22 30.21
N VAL A 51 -4.17 18.18 29.89
CA VAL A 51 -3.90 17.24 28.81
C VAL A 51 -5.12 17.10 27.94
N SER A 52 -4.95 17.15 26.63
CA SER A 52 -5.99 16.79 25.68
C SER A 52 -5.72 15.38 25.14
N MET A 53 -6.69 14.50 25.31
CA MET A 53 -6.65 13.12 24.84
C MET A 53 -7.68 12.93 23.73
N GLN A 54 -7.31 12.22 22.70
CA GLN A 54 -8.22 11.79 21.68
C GLN A 54 -8.68 10.35 21.96
N ILE A 55 -9.98 10.17 22.14
CA ILE A 55 -10.58 8.86 22.39
C ILE A 55 -10.87 8.17 21.06
N TYR A 56 -10.54 6.89 20.98
CA TYR A 56 -10.70 6.06 19.79
C TYR A 56 -12.13 5.54 19.59
N GLU A 57 -13.02 5.82 20.52
CA GLU A 57 -14.40 5.36 20.54
C GLU A 57 -15.36 6.52 20.75
N MET A 58 -16.67 6.22 20.75
CA MET A 58 -17.69 7.22 21.06
C MET A 58 -17.63 7.62 22.54
N THR A 59 -17.60 8.91 22.80
CA THR A 59 -17.43 9.51 24.12
C THR A 59 -18.75 9.76 24.87
N ASN A 60 -19.87 9.26 24.35
CA ASN A 60 -21.18 9.43 24.98
C ASN A 60 -21.19 8.88 26.42
N GLY A 61 -21.60 9.72 27.37
CA GLY A 61 -21.67 9.34 28.76
C GLY A 61 -20.42 9.66 29.60
N ILE A 62 -19.32 10.14 28.99
CA ILE A 62 -18.17 10.69 29.74
C ILE A 62 -18.65 11.96 30.48
N GLN A 63 -18.30 12.08 31.75
CA GLN A 63 -18.62 13.23 32.61
C GLN A 63 -17.36 13.90 33.13
N VAL A 64 -17.47 15.17 33.44
CA VAL A 64 -16.43 15.88 34.19
C VAL A 64 -16.26 15.23 35.54
N GLY A 65 -15.03 14.90 35.90
CA GLY A 65 -14.70 14.16 37.12
C GLY A 65 -14.46 12.66 36.93
N ASP A 66 -14.77 12.10 35.75
CA ASP A 66 -14.44 10.71 35.44
C ASP A 66 -12.92 10.48 35.50
N GLU A 67 -12.53 9.30 35.95
CA GLU A 67 -11.13 8.93 36.13
C GLU A 67 -10.46 8.60 34.77
N VAL A 68 -9.23 9.10 34.60
CA VAL A 68 -8.38 8.77 33.47
C VAL A 68 -7.10 8.12 33.96
N GLU A 69 -6.80 6.94 33.46
CA GLU A 69 -5.61 6.16 33.81
C GLU A 69 -4.65 6.12 32.63
N LEU A 70 -3.42 6.63 32.77
CA LEU A 70 -2.37 6.54 31.77
C LEU A 70 -1.59 5.23 31.94
N THR A 71 -1.18 4.64 30.81
CA THR A 71 -0.49 3.34 30.79
C THR A 71 1.03 3.45 30.89
N GLY A 72 1.61 4.62 30.62
CA GLY A 72 3.06 4.79 30.45
C GLY A 72 3.58 4.29 29.10
N GLU A 73 2.71 3.82 28.21
CA GLU A 73 3.04 3.23 26.93
C GLU A 73 2.48 4.04 25.77
N LEU A 74 3.15 3.97 24.61
CA LEU A 74 2.67 4.58 23.37
C LEU A 74 1.68 3.63 22.66
N LEU A 75 0.88 4.19 21.75
CA LEU A 75 0.02 3.36 20.90
C LEU A 75 0.89 2.37 20.11
N SER A 76 0.69 1.09 20.40
CA SER A 76 1.53 0.00 19.88
C SER A 76 0.67 -1.08 19.23
N VAL A 77 1.29 -1.83 18.34
CA VAL A 77 0.75 -3.08 17.77
C VAL A 77 1.55 -4.26 18.28
N GLU A 78 0.89 -5.40 18.40
CA GLU A 78 1.56 -6.67 18.66
C GLU A 78 2.05 -7.30 17.36
N LEU A 79 3.29 -7.72 17.36
CA LEU A 79 3.99 -8.30 16.23
C LEU A 79 4.41 -9.72 16.57
N GLY A 80 4.01 -10.67 15.74
CA GLY A 80 4.27 -12.09 15.96
C GLY A 80 3.62 -12.97 14.88
N PRO A 81 3.79 -14.30 14.95
CA PRO A 81 3.18 -15.23 14.01
C PRO A 81 1.66 -15.27 14.18
N GLY A 82 0.93 -15.39 13.07
CA GLY A 82 -0.52 -15.41 13.02
C GLY A 82 -1.17 -14.10 12.58
N LEU A 83 -0.38 -13.10 12.16
CA LEU A 83 -0.89 -11.85 11.57
C LEU A 83 -1.41 -12.04 10.15
N LEU A 84 -0.81 -12.96 9.37
CA LEU A 84 -1.28 -13.26 8.02
C LEU A 84 -2.68 -13.85 8.04
N THR A 85 -3.44 -13.62 6.99
CA THR A 85 -4.85 -14.03 6.83
C THR A 85 -5.86 -13.28 7.69
N GLN A 86 -5.39 -12.37 8.53
CA GLN A 86 -6.25 -11.65 9.47
C GLN A 86 -6.81 -10.35 8.87
N VAL A 87 -7.96 -9.97 9.41
CA VAL A 87 -8.61 -8.69 9.15
C VAL A 87 -8.74 -7.96 10.48
N TYR A 88 -8.11 -6.79 10.56
CA TYR A 88 -8.05 -5.96 11.76
C TYR A 88 -8.78 -4.63 11.56
N ASP A 89 -9.19 -4.01 12.65
CA ASP A 89 -9.48 -2.57 12.66
C ASP A 89 -8.19 -1.72 12.76
N GLY A 90 -8.33 -0.40 12.80
CA GLY A 90 -7.20 0.52 12.92
C GLY A 90 -6.39 0.41 14.22
N LEU A 91 -6.94 -0.24 15.23
CA LEU A 91 -6.31 -0.49 16.55
C LEU A 91 -5.85 -1.94 16.73
N GLN A 92 -5.83 -2.70 15.64
CA GLN A 92 -5.47 -4.12 15.61
C GLN A 92 -6.45 -5.06 16.34
N ASN A 93 -7.73 -4.69 16.49
CA ASN A 93 -8.72 -5.66 16.92
C ASN A 93 -9.09 -6.60 15.76
N PRO A 94 -9.11 -7.93 15.95
CA PRO A 94 -9.49 -8.88 14.90
C PRO A 94 -11.01 -8.79 14.66
N LEU A 95 -11.39 -8.23 13.50
CA LEU A 95 -12.79 -7.95 13.16
C LEU A 95 -13.70 -9.18 13.14
N PRO A 96 -13.28 -10.36 12.63
CA PRO A 96 -14.13 -11.55 12.69
C PRO A 96 -14.49 -11.97 14.11
N LYS A 97 -13.50 -12.01 15.02
CA LYS A 97 -13.74 -12.33 16.45
C LYS A 97 -14.58 -11.27 17.13
N LEU A 98 -14.37 -10.01 16.79
CA LEU A 98 -15.15 -8.89 17.33
C LEU A 98 -16.62 -9.00 16.91
N ALA A 99 -16.90 -9.38 15.65
CA ALA A 99 -18.24 -9.63 15.14
C ALA A 99 -18.93 -10.84 15.80
N GLU A 100 -18.17 -11.90 16.11
CA GLU A 100 -18.69 -13.06 16.85
C GLU A 100 -19.10 -12.68 18.28
N GLN A 101 -18.34 -11.81 18.94
CA GLN A 101 -18.58 -11.41 20.33
C GLN A 101 -19.67 -10.35 20.45
N CYS A 102 -19.65 -9.29 19.62
CA CYS A 102 -20.53 -8.12 19.72
C CYS A 102 -21.71 -8.16 18.74
N GLY A 103 -21.75 -9.11 17.79
CA GLY A 103 -22.76 -9.16 16.75
C GLY A 103 -22.62 -8.04 15.73
N PHE A 104 -23.77 -7.48 15.27
CA PHE A 104 -23.80 -6.43 14.23
C PHE A 104 -23.37 -5.05 14.71
N PHE A 105 -23.37 -4.80 16.01
CA PHE A 105 -23.02 -3.50 16.59
C PHE A 105 -21.76 -3.66 17.44
N LEU A 106 -20.74 -2.87 17.12
CA LEU A 106 -19.51 -2.81 17.90
C LEU A 106 -19.81 -2.21 19.29
N GLU A 107 -19.56 -2.97 20.33
CA GLU A 107 -19.63 -2.49 21.70
C GLU A 107 -18.34 -1.74 22.02
N ARG A 108 -18.47 -0.61 22.74
CA ARG A 108 -17.34 0.19 23.20
C ARG A 108 -16.63 -0.49 24.37
N GLY A 109 -15.33 -0.20 24.52
CA GLY A 109 -14.52 -0.76 25.61
C GLY A 109 -14.12 -2.21 25.41
N VAL A 110 -14.38 -2.80 24.25
CA VAL A 110 -14.00 -4.18 23.89
C VAL A 110 -12.70 -4.17 23.11
N TYR A 111 -11.64 -4.72 23.69
CA TYR A 111 -10.33 -4.90 23.07
C TYR A 111 -9.99 -6.38 23.10
N LEU A 112 -9.70 -6.94 21.92
CA LEU A 112 -9.40 -8.35 21.76
C LEU A 112 -7.90 -8.55 21.52
N ASP A 113 -7.40 -9.71 21.92
CA ASP A 113 -6.04 -10.11 21.61
C ASP A 113 -5.86 -10.22 20.07
N PRO A 114 -4.96 -9.41 19.47
CA PRO A 114 -4.77 -9.39 18.03
C PRO A 114 -4.07 -10.65 17.51
N ILE A 115 -3.26 -11.30 18.34
CA ILE A 115 -2.54 -12.51 17.96
C ILE A 115 -3.40 -13.73 18.27
N PRO A 116 -3.62 -14.63 17.30
CA PRO A 116 -4.37 -15.87 17.56
C PRO A 116 -3.73 -16.70 18.66
N ASP A 117 -4.57 -17.19 19.57
CA ASP A 117 -4.17 -18.11 20.63
C ASP A 117 -3.88 -19.49 20.02
N LYS A 118 -2.60 -19.72 19.65
CA LYS A 118 -2.17 -20.87 18.87
C LYS A 118 -0.79 -21.36 19.33
N GLU A 119 -0.57 -22.64 19.16
CA GLU A 119 0.75 -23.26 19.29
C GLU A 119 1.48 -23.30 17.96
N TRP A 120 2.81 -23.10 18.01
CA TRP A 120 3.67 -23.08 16.84
C TRP A 120 4.87 -24.01 17.03
N GLU A 121 5.30 -24.64 15.94
CA GLU A 121 6.54 -25.44 15.92
C GLU A 121 7.75 -24.50 15.83
N PHE A 122 8.32 -24.19 16.99
CA PHE A 122 9.49 -23.33 17.11
C PHE A 122 10.78 -24.10 16.77
N THR A 123 11.62 -23.49 15.94
CA THR A 123 12.97 -23.98 15.63
C THR A 123 13.98 -22.88 15.99
N PRO A 124 14.90 -23.09 16.94
CA PRO A 124 15.89 -22.08 17.31
C PRO A 124 16.91 -21.85 16.18
N CYS A 125 17.32 -20.58 16.00
CA CYS A 125 18.35 -20.15 15.06
C CYS A 125 19.65 -19.74 15.75
N VAL A 126 19.65 -19.63 17.08
CA VAL A 126 20.77 -19.20 17.91
C VAL A 126 21.10 -20.22 19.00
N LYS A 127 22.27 -20.09 19.61
CA LYS A 127 22.73 -20.91 20.73
C LYS A 127 23.04 -20.05 21.94
N PRO A 128 23.05 -20.63 23.17
CA PRO A 128 23.52 -19.91 24.34
C PRO A 128 24.94 -19.35 24.14
N GLY A 129 25.14 -18.08 24.49
CA GLY A 129 26.36 -17.30 24.30
C GLY A 129 26.42 -16.47 23.01
N ASP A 130 25.58 -16.73 22.02
CA ASP A 130 25.53 -15.94 20.79
C ASP A 130 25.14 -14.49 21.09
N ALA A 131 25.77 -13.53 20.43
CA ALA A 131 25.42 -12.12 20.51
C ALA A 131 24.14 -11.86 19.70
N VAL A 132 23.25 -11.01 20.22
CA VAL A 132 21.97 -10.67 19.62
C VAL A 132 21.75 -9.16 19.65
N LEU A 133 21.39 -8.61 18.53
CA LEU A 133 21.00 -7.21 18.37
C LEU A 133 19.48 -7.09 18.11
N ALA A 134 18.95 -5.87 18.24
CA ALA A 134 17.55 -5.57 17.93
C ALA A 134 17.19 -6.04 16.51
N GLY A 135 16.13 -6.84 16.38
CA GLY A 135 15.66 -7.36 15.09
C GLY A 135 16.39 -8.59 14.55
N ASP A 136 17.37 -9.14 15.28
CA ASP A 136 18.01 -10.40 14.90
C ASP A 136 17.07 -11.58 15.18
N ALA A 137 17.08 -12.58 14.31
CA ALA A 137 16.28 -13.78 14.48
C ALA A 137 16.85 -14.68 15.59
N VAL A 138 16.01 -15.04 16.55
CA VAL A 138 16.35 -16.01 17.62
C VAL A 138 15.80 -17.40 17.31
N GLY A 139 14.82 -17.49 16.44
CA GLY A 139 14.20 -18.73 15.98
C GLY A 139 13.25 -18.50 14.82
N SER A 140 12.53 -19.53 14.43
CA SER A 140 11.55 -19.47 13.36
C SER A 140 10.39 -20.42 13.60
N VAL A 141 9.23 -20.11 12.99
CA VAL A 141 8.05 -20.98 12.96
C VAL A 141 7.49 -21.02 11.53
N PRO A 142 6.84 -22.11 11.10
CA PRO A 142 6.16 -22.16 9.82
C PRO A 142 4.82 -21.38 9.88
N GLU A 143 4.63 -20.40 9.01
CA GLU A 143 3.38 -19.66 8.86
C GLU A 143 2.92 -19.70 7.40
N GLY A 144 1.95 -20.60 7.09
CA GLY A 144 1.49 -20.81 5.73
C GLY A 144 2.62 -21.22 4.78
N GLN A 145 2.89 -20.40 3.78
CA GLN A 145 3.98 -20.61 2.83
C GLN A 145 5.31 -19.96 3.26
N PHE A 146 5.31 -19.24 4.38
CA PHE A 146 6.48 -18.48 4.84
C PHE A 146 7.13 -19.12 6.07
N THR A 147 8.41 -18.87 6.21
CA THR A 147 9.14 -19.09 7.46
C THR A 147 9.12 -17.77 8.23
N HIS A 148 8.28 -17.73 9.27
CA HIS A 148 8.18 -16.56 10.14
C HIS A 148 9.35 -16.54 11.12
N LEU A 149 10.13 -15.45 11.11
CA LEU A 149 11.26 -15.28 12.01
C LEU A 149 10.79 -14.73 13.35
N ILE A 150 11.17 -15.39 14.43
CA ILE A 150 11.00 -14.88 15.78
C ILE A 150 12.21 -13.99 16.08
N MET A 151 11.96 -12.68 16.18
CA MET A 151 13.01 -11.68 16.28
C MET A 151 13.16 -11.13 17.70
N ALA A 152 14.36 -10.72 18.03
CA ALA A 152 14.61 -9.93 19.23
C ALA A 152 13.88 -8.58 19.10
N PRO A 153 13.26 -8.06 20.18
CA PRO A 153 12.50 -6.80 20.15
C PRO A 153 13.34 -5.64 19.61
N PHE A 154 12.68 -4.73 18.88
CA PHE A 154 13.35 -3.63 18.19
C PHE A 154 13.80 -2.50 19.13
N ASP A 155 13.37 -2.51 20.40
CA ASP A 155 13.79 -1.60 21.45
C ASP A 155 15.04 -2.06 22.21
N LEU A 156 15.60 -3.20 21.82
CA LEU A 156 16.79 -3.76 22.45
C LEU A 156 17.98 -2.80 22.21
N LYS A 157 18.44 -2.15 23.26
CA LYS A 157 19.60 -1.25 23.18
C LYS A 157 20.86 -2.04 22.90
N ASP A 158 21.85 -1.38 22.29
CA ASP A 158 23.15 -2.00 21.99
C ASP A 158 24.03 -2.10 23.26
N GLU A 159 23.65 -2.96 24.19
CA GLU A 159 24.27 -3.15 25.51
C GLU A 159 24.97 -4.51 25.62
N GLY A 160 25.36 -5.10 24.49
CA GLY A 160 26.08 -6.38 24.46
C GLY A 160 25.23 -7.56 24.88
N TRP A 161 23.98 -7.60 24.44
CA TRP A 161 23.05 -8.70 24.72
C TRP A 161 23.53 -10.02 24.13
N ARG A 162 23.37 -11.08 24.90
CA ARG A 162 23.69 -12.47 24.52
C ARG A 162 22.54 -13.40 24.88
N VAL A 163 22.44 -14.50 24.15
CA VAL A 163 21.48 -15.55 24.47
C VAL A 163 21.93 -16.25 25.75
N LYS A 164 21.16 -16.14 26.83
CA LYS A 164 21.34 -16.88 28.06
C LYS A 164 20.82 -18.31 27.91
N SER A 165 19.60 -18.45 27.40
CA SER A 165 18.98 -19.75 27.12
C SER A 165 18.00 -19.62 25.94
N VAL A 166 17.82 -20.69 25.19
CA VAL A 166 16.84 -20.82 24.12
C VAL A 166 16.18 -22.19 24.22
N LYS A 167 14.89 -22.27 23.93
CA LYS A 167 14.15 -23.52 23.87
C LYS A 167 14.62 -24.37 22.71
N GLU A 168 14.61 -25.68 22.91
CA GLU A 168 14.85 -26.65 21.84
C GLU A 168 13.71 -26.64 20.82
N LYS A 169 13.94 -27.29 19.67
CA LYS A 169 12.90 -27.47 18.66
C LYS A 169 11.69 -28.18 19.27
N GLY A 170 10.51 -27.58 19.17
CA GLY A 170 9.29 -28.13 19.76
C GLY A 170 8.08 -27.24 19.53
N VAL A 171 6.92 -27.73 19.95
CA VAL A 171 5.65 -27.00 19.86
C VAL A 171 5.45 -26.20 21.15
N TYR A 172 5.24 -24.89 20.98
CA TYR A 172 5.06 -23.97 22.10
C TYR A 172 3.93 -22.99 21.81
N HIS A 173 3.23 -22.60 22.87
CA HIS A 173 2.25 -21.54 22.81
C HIS A 173 2.89 -20.21 22.40
N VAL A 174 2.21 -19.42 21.59
CA VAL A 174 2.72 -18.17 20.99
C VAL A 174 3.29 -17.16 22.03
N ARG A 175 2.72 -17.12 23.22
CA ARG A 175 3.15 -16.24 24.33
C ARG A 175 4.13 -16.89 25.31
N SER A 176 4.52 -18.15 25.08
CA SER A 176 5.52 -18.82 25.91
C SER A 176 6.91 -18.21 25.70
N THR A 177 7.69 -18.10 26.75
CA THR A 177 9.11 -17.70 26.65
C THR A 177 9.89 -18.75 25.87
N VAL A 178 10.46 -18.33 24.72
CA VAL A 178 11.26 -19.19 23.83
C VAL A 178 12.75 -18.95 23.94
N ALA A 179 13.16 -17.77 24.39
CA ALA A 179 14.56 -17.43 24.67
C ALA A 179 14.65 -16.45 25.84
N VAL A 180 15.80 -16.42 26.50
CA VAL A 180 16.16 -15.42 27.50
C VAL A 180 17.48 -14.80 27.07
N LEU A 181 17.52 -13.48 26.99
CA LEU A 181 18.73 -12.70 26.75
C LEU A 181 19.25 -12.15 28.07
N GLU A 182 20.58 -11.98 28.16
CA GLU A 182 21.24 -11.27 29.24
C GLU A 182 22.26 -10.27 28.68
N ASN A 183 22.41 -9.13 29.35
CA ASN A 183 23.43 -8.13 28.98
C ASN A 183 24.63 -8.17 29.95
N GLY A 184 25.65 -7.36 29.64
CA GLY A 184 26.85 -7.27 30.48
C GLY A 184 26.61 -6.69 31.89
N ALA A 185 25.45 -6.08 32.15
CA ALA A 185 25.04 -5.55 33.45
C ALA A 185 24.26 -6.59 34.30
N GLY A 186 24.00 -7.78 33.73
CA GLY A 186 23.23 -8.85 34.40
C GLY A 186 21.72 -8.67 34.30
N GLU A 187 21.22 -7.78 33.44
CA GLU A 187 19.80 -7.66 33.17
C GLU A 187 19.35 -8.80 32.26
N GLU A 188 18.21 -9.39 32.58
CA GLU A 188 17.61 -10.47 31.79
C GLU A 188 16.36 -9.98 31.06
N LYS A 189 16.20 -10.38 29.80
CA LYS A 189 14.99 -10.12 29.01
C LYS A 189 14.45 -11.43 28.45
N ALA A 190 13.27 -11.83 28.93
CA ALA A 190 12.56 -12.99 28.40
C ALA A 190 11.89 -12.63 27.07
N LEU A 191 12.05 -13.47 26.06
CA LEU A 191 11.46 -13.30 24.75
C LEU A 191 10.40 -14.36 24.52
N SER A 192 9.19 -13.92 24.14
CA SER A 192 8.16 -14.77 23.55
C SER A 192 8.19 -14.65 22.02
N MET A 193 7.28 -15.33 21.33
CA MET A 193 7.15 -15.18 19.88
C MET A 193 6.46 -13.86 19.49
N VAL A 194 5.95 -13.10 20.47
CA VAL A 194 5.21 -11.85 20.28
C VAL A 194 5.84 -10.74 21.10
N PHE A 195 5.91 -9.55 20.52
CA PHE A 195 6.28 -8.33 21.23
C PHE A 195 5.51 -7.13 20.68
N SER A 196 5.42 -6.05 21.46
CA SER A 196 4.74 -4.82 21.06
C SER A 196 5.72 -3.80 20.47
N TRP A 197 5.25 -3.04 19.47
CA TRP A 197 6.02 -1.93 18.89
C TRP A 197 5.15 -0.68 18.68
N PRO A 198 5.63 0.54 19.05
CA PRO A 198 4.90 1.78 18.84
C PRO A 198 4.67 2.08 17.36
N VAL A 199 3.42 2.28 16.93
CA VAL A 199 3.05 2.43 15.51
C VAL A 199 3.63 3.68 14.86
N LYS A 200 3.84 4.75 15.63
CA LYS A 200 4.41 6.02 15.13
C LYS A 200 5.94 6.00 15.04
N GLN A 201 6.60 4.94 15.49
CA GLN A 201 8.05 4.77 15.41
C GLN A 201 8.44 3.82 14.26
N PRO A 202 9.26 4.29 13.29
CA PRO A 202 9.75 3.42 12.22
C PRO A 202 10.68 2.32 12.76
N ILE A 203 10.60 1.12 12.18
CA ILE A 203 11.53 0.02 12.49
C ILE A 203 12.82 0.23 11.70
N ARG A 204 13.94 0.43 12.40
CA ARG A 204 15.26 0.77 11.81
C ARG A 204 16.36 -0.23 12.20
N CYS A 205 16.02 -1.52 12.28
CA CYS A 205 16.96 -2.59 12.68
C CYS A 205 17.71 -3.20 11.50
N TYR A 206 17.83 -2.49 10.39
CA TYR A 206 18.58 -2.89 9.19
C TYR A 206 20.01 -2.29 9.19
N GLU A 207 20.89 -2.84 8.36
CA GLU A 207 22.26 -2.36 8.21
C GLU A 207 22.32 -1.08 7.38
N GLU A 208 21.65 -1.09 6.21
CA GLU A 208 21.73 -0.02 5.22
C GLU A 208 20.40 0.17 4.49
N ARG A 209 20.08 1.43 4.19
CA ARG A 209 18.98 1.77 3.30
C ARG A 209 19.51 1.92 1.88
N LEU A 210 18.95 1.14 0.95
CA LEU A 210 19.35 1.11 -0.44
C LEU A 210 18.47 2.02 -1.29
N ARG A 211 18.97 2.41 -2.47
CA ARG A 211 18.16 3.09 -3.47
C ARG A 211 17.18 2.09 -4.10
N PRO A 212 15.92 2.47 -4.31
CA PRO A 212 14.96 1.67 -5.07
C PRO A 212 15.35 1.68 -6.55
N ASP A 213 15.95 0.61 -7.04
CA ASP A 213 16.47 0.45 -8.40
C ASP A 213 15.90 -0.78 -9.14
N GLU A 214 15.20 -1.64 -8.42
CA GLU A 214 14.60 -2.86 -8.95
C GLU A 214 13.11 -2.62 -9.24
N THR A 215 12.67 -2.89 -10.46
CA THR A 215 11.27 -2.74 -10.87
C THR A 215 10.37 -3.68 -10.07
N LEU A 216 9.31 -3.13 -9.50
CA LEU A 216 8.20 -3.92 -8.98
C LEU A 216 7.33 -4.35 -10.16
N VAL A 217 7.40 -5.61 -10.53
CA VAL A 217 6.59 -6.15 -11.63
C VAL A 217 5.14 -6.30 -11.14
N THR A 218 4.22 -5.60 -11.80
CA THR A 218 2.77 -5.68 -11.54
C THR A 218 2.03 -6.54 -12.55
N LYS A 219 2.71 -6.93 -13.64
CA LYS A 219 2.18 -7.63 -14.82
C LYS A 219 1.14 -6.81 -15.60
N ILE A 220 1.07 -5.51 -15.32
CA ILE A 220 0.24 -4.55 -16.04
C ILE A 220 1.15 -3.75 -16.99
N ARG A 221 0.98 -3.95 -18.31
CA ARG A 221 1.86 -3.36 -19.35
C ARG A 221 2.01 -1.85 -19.21
N CYS A 222 0.91 -1.14 -19.00
CA CYS A 222 0.93 0.31 -18.85
C CYS A 222 1.79 0.76 -17.65
N ILE A 223 1.75 0.02 -16.55
CA ILE A 223 2.55 0.33 -15.35
C ILE A 223 4.00 -0.08 -15.57
N ASP A 224 4.26 -1.36 -15.81
CA ASP A 224 5.62 -1.91 -15.80
C ASP A 224 6.52 -1.31 -16.89
N THR A 225 5.93 -0.84 -18.02
CA THR A 225 6.65 -0.25 -19.13
C THR A 225 6.67 1.28 -19.09
N PHE A 226 5.50 1.94 -18.97
CA PHE A 226 5.39 3.39 -19.10
C PHE A 226 5.48 4.14 -17.77
N LEU A 227 5.04 3.53 -16.69
CA LEU A 227 4.86 4.17 -15.37
C LEU A 227 5.38 3.27 -14.23
N PRO A 228 6.61 2.74 -14.36
CA PRO A 228 7.11 1.71 -13.47
C PRO A 228 7.19 2.17 -12.01
N VAL A 229 6.94 1.22 -11.11
CA VAL A 229 7.18 1.34 -9.67
C VAL A 229 8.43 0.55 -9.33
N ALA A 230 9.23 0.99 -8.38
CA ALA A 230 10.37 0.24 -7.88
C ALA A 230 10.03 -0.46 -6.55
N LYS A 231 10.62 -1.63 -6.29
CA LYS A 231 10.58 -2.30 -4.98
C LYS A 231 11.19 -1.39 -3.92
N GLY A 232 10.44 -1.07 -2.89
CA GLY A 232 10.84 -0.07 -1.90
C GLY A 232 10.57 1.38 -2.31
N GLY A 233 9.92 1.60 -3.45
CA GLY A 233 9.49 2.91 -3.93
C GLY A 233 8.13 3.32 -3.37
N THR A 234 7.66 4.48 -3.86
CA THR A 234 6.37 5.05 -3.48
C THR A 234 5.60 5.48 -4.71
N PHE A 235 4.30 5.24 -4.69
CA PHE A 235 3.41 5.70 -5.77
C PHE A 235 2.07 6.17 -5.23
N CYS A 236 1.40 7.00 -5.99
CA CYS A 236 0.02 7.38 -5.70
C CYS A 236 -0.90 7.15 -6.90
N VAL A 237 -2.13 6.81 -6.59
CA VAL A 237 -3.21 6.59 -7.56
C VAL A 237 -4.33 7.59 -7.30
N PRO A 238 -4.18 8.85 -7.73
CA PRO A 238 -5.26 9.81 -7.61
C PRO A 238 -6.26 9.64 -8.74
N GLY A 239 -7.53 9.81 -8.40
CA GLY A 239 -8.60 9.75 -9.39
C GLY A 239 -9.96 10.02 -8.79
N PRO A 240 -10.92 10.47 -9.61
CA PRO A 240 -12.27 10.70 -9.18
C PRO A 240 -12.95 9.41 -8.73
N PHE A 241 -14.08 9.55 -8.04
CA PHE A 241 -14.89 8.40 -7.66
C PHE A 241 -15.37 7.64 -8.90
N GLY A 242 -15.28 6.31 -8.84
CA GLY A 242 -15.66 5.42 -9.95
C GLY A 242 -14.63 5.29 -11.08
N ALA A 243 -13.45 5.89 -10.95
CA ALA A 243 -12.39 5.79 -11.96
C ALA A 243 -11.60 4.45 -11.93
N GLY A 244 -11.98 3.50 -11.06
CA GLY A 244 -11.36 2.17 -10.99
C GLY A 244 -10.14 2.07 -10.06
N LYS A 245 -10.00 2.95 -9.04
CA LYS A 245 -8.90 2.90 -8.06
C LYS A 245 -8.79 1.54 -7.39
N THR A 246 -9.88 1.06 -6.80
CA THR A 246 -9.94 -0.21 -6.07
C THR A 246 -9.64 -1.40 -6.99
N VAL A 247 -10.18 -1.38 -8.21
CA VAL A 247 -9.91 -2.44 -9.21
C VAL A 247 -8.42 -2.51 -9.54
N LEU A 248 -7.77 -1.36 -9.75
CA LEU A 248 -6.34 -1.29 -10.03
C LEU A 248 -5.54 -1.85 -8.85
N GLN A 249 -5.85 -1.44 -7.62
CA GLN A 249 -5.18 -1.95 -6.42
C GLN A 249 -5.37 -3.46 -6.22
N HIS A 250 -6.56 -4.00 -6.50
CA HIS A 250 -6.79 -5.45 -6.43
C HIS A 250 -5.92 -6.21 -7.44
N MET A 251 -5.77 -5.68 -8.65
CA MET A 251 -4.91 -6.27 -9.67
C MET A 251 -3.43 -6.19 -9.29
N GLU A 252 -2.98 -5.06 -8.74
CA GLU A 252 -1.63 -4.91 -8.19
C GLU A 252 -1.39 -5.89 -7.02
N ALA A 253 -2.32 -5.98 -6.07
CA ALA A 253 -2.24 -6.91 -4.94
C ALA A 253 -2.11 -8.36 -5.39
N LYS A 254 -2.89 -8.76 -6.42
CA LYS A 254 -2.91 -10.12 -6.96
C LYS A 254 -1.63 -10.46 -7.72
N ASN A 255 -1.18 -9.56 -8.59
CA ASN A 255 -0.17 -9.86 -9.61
C ASN A 255 1.24 -9.37 -9.26
N ALA A 256 1.37 -8.42 -8.32
CA ALA A 256 2.68 -7.85 -7.96
C ALA A 256 3.66 -8.91 -7.44
N ASP A 257 4.90 -8.80 -7.89
CA ASP A 257 6.02 -9.65 -7.44
C ASP A 257 6.51 -9.22 -6.05
N VAL A 258 5.68 -9.51 -5.05
CA VAL A 258 5.97 -9.28 -3.63
C VAL A 258 5.57 -10.51 -2.79
N ASP A 259 6.17 -10.64 -1.63
CA ASP A 259 5.89 -11.75 -0.72
C ASP A 259 4.58 -11.51 0.06
N ILE A 260 4.42 -10.33 0.61
CA ILE A 260 3.30 -9.94 1.47
C ILE A 260 2.57 -8.74 0.88
N VAL A 261 1.24 -8.75 0.98
CA VAL A 261 0.37 -7.62 0.66
C VAL A 261 -0.32 -7.15 1.94
N ILE A 262 -0.33 -5.85 2.17
CA ILE A 262 -1.11 -5.24 3.24
C ILE A 262 -2.06 -4.23 2.62
N VAL A 263 -3.36 -4.41 2.86
CA VAL A 263 -4.40 -3.49 2.40
C VAL A 263 -4.90 -2.70 3.59
N ALA A 264 -4.75 -1.40 3.54
CA ALA A 264 -5.22 -0.49 4.57
C ALA A 264 -6.38 0.36 4.04
N ALA A 265 -7.61 -0.03 4.37
CA ALA A 265 -8.80 0.77 4.11
C ALA A 265 -8.93 1.84 5.20
N CYS A 266 -8.57 3.09 4.87
CA CYS A 266 -8.44 4.20 5.80
C CYS A 266 -9.66 5.12 5.76
N GLY A 267 -10.80 4.66 6.26
CA GLY A 267 -12.04 5.45 6.32
C GLY A 267 -12.90 5.33 5.07
N GLU A 268 -12.79 4.24 4.35
CA GLU A 268 -13.64 3.95 3.18
C GLU A 268 -15.08 3.63 3.59
N ARG A 269 -15.99 3.63 2.62
CA ARG A 269 -17.39 3.32 2.88
C ARG A 269 -17.55 1.86 3.27
N ALA A 270 -18.46 1.59 4.20
CA ALA A 270 -18.69 0.21 4.66
C ALA A 270 -18.99 -0.78 3.51
N GLY A 271 -19.69 -0.33 2.46
CA GLY A 271 -19.96 -1.16 1.27
C GLY A 271 -18.70 -1.57 0.51
N GLU A 272 -17.76 -0.64 0.29
CA GLU A 272 -16.48 -0.90 -0.39
C GLU A 272 -15.59 -1.84 0.43
N VAL A 273 -15.60 -1.65 1.73
CA VAL A 273 -14.89 -2.53 2.67
C VAL A 273 -15.44 -3.95 2.65
N VAL A 274 -16.77 -4.11 2.65
CA VAL A 274 -17.42 -5.44 2.54
C VAL A 274 -17.08 -6.11 1.22
N GLU A 275 -16.98 -5.34 0.13
CA GLU A 275 -16.56 -5.85 -1.18
C GLU A 275 -15.13 -6.42 -1.13
N VAL A 276 -14.17 -5.65 -0.58
CA VAL A 276 -12.80 -6.12 -0.36
C VAL A 276 -12.76 -7.40 0.47
N LEU A 277 -13.51 -7.44 1.58
CA LEU A 277 -13.55 -8.61 2.46
C LEU A 277 -14.18 -9.86 1.83
N LYS A 278 -15.04 -9.70 0.83
CA LYS A 278 -15.64 -10.81 0.08
C LYS A 278 -14.76 -11.25 -1.08
N GLU A 279 -14.20 -10.31 -1.82
CA GLU A 279 -13.44 -10.59 -3.04
C GLU A 279 -12.04 -11.13 -2.76
N PHE A 280 -11.32 -10.57 -1.77
CA PHE A 280 -9.95 -11.01 -1.50
C PHE A 280 -9.79 -12.50 -1.17
N PRO A 281 -10.66 -13.13 -0.36
CA PRO A 281 -10.59 -14.57 -0.13
C PRO A 281 -10.81 -15.42 -1.37
N GLU A 282 -11.58 -14.91 -2.36
CA GLU A 282 -11.88 -15.59 -3.62
C GLU A 282 -10.76 -15.42 -4.66
N LEU A 283 -9.92 -14.38 -4.50
CA LEU A 283 -8.78 -14.17 -5.37
C LEU A 283 -7.74 -15.27 -5.18
N THR A 284 -7.28 -15.81 -6.29
CA THR A 284 -6.21 -16.82 -6.31
C THR A 284 -4.86 -16.16 -6.55
N ASP A 285 -3.88 -16.46 -5.70
CA ASP A 285 -2.48 -16.08 -5.93
C ASP A 285 -1.94 -16.86 -7.13
N PRO A 286 -1.56 -16.18 -8.24
CA PRO A 286 -1.10 -16.85 -9.46
C PRO A 286 0.21 -17.64 -9.26
N ARG A 287 0.98 -17.38 -8.19
CA ARG A 287 2.24 -18.06 -7.89
C ARG A 287 2.04 -19.42 -7.21
N THR A 288 1.00 -19.53 -6.39
CA THR A 288 0.79 -20.72 -5.53
C THR A 288 -0.48 -21.49 -5.87
N GLY A 289 -1.42 -20.88 -6.59
CA GLY A 289 -2.76 -21.42 -6.83
C GLY A 289 -3.67 -21.45 -5.59
N ARG A 290 -3.23 -20.84 -4.47
CA ARG A 290 -3.98 -20.75 -3.22
C ARG A 290 -4.66 -19.39 -3.08
N SER A 291 -5.47 -19.22 -2.03
CA SER A 291 -6.10 -17.92 -1.76
C SER A 291 -5.05 -16.83 -1.56
N LEU A 292 -5.29 -15.66 -2.15
CA LEU A 292 -4.45 -14.46 -1.96
C LEU A 292 -4.37 -14.05 -0.48
N MET A 293 -5.40 -14.34 0.31
CA MET A 293 -5.43 -14.07 1.75
C MET A 293 -4.29 -14.75 2.51
N GLU A 294 -3.73 -15.86 2.03
CA GLU A 294 -2.61 -16.55 2.72
C GLU A 294 -1.36 -15.67 2.84
N ARG A 295 -1.22 -14.65 1.99
CA ARG A 295 -0.12 -13.67 2.05
C ARG A 295 -0.60 -12.23 2.28
N THR A 296 -1.84 -12.06 2.75
CA THR A 296 -2.46 -10.74 2.88
C THR A 296 -2.86 -10.46 4.33
N ILE A 297 -2.71 -9.19 4.73
CA ILE A 297 -3.29 -8.62 5.95
C ILE A 297 -4.19 -7.47 5.52
N ILE A 298 -5.40 -7.39 6.07
CA ILE A 298 -6.33 -6.31 5.80
C ILE A 298 -6.54 -5.50 7.09
N ILE A 299 -6.27 -4.20 7.01
CA ILE A 299 -6.59 -3.23 8.06
C ILE A 299 -7.82 -2.46 7.59
N CYS A 300 -8.92 -2.56 8.32
CA CYS A 300 -10.21 -2.10 7.88
C CYS A 300 -10.77 -1.06 8.83
N ASN A 301 -10.79 0.19 8.41
CA ASN A 301 -11.40 1.27 9.17
C ASN A 301 -12.41 2.00 8.28
N THR A 302 -13.70 1.95 8.65
CA THR A 302 -14.76 2.58 7.87
C THR A 302 -14.92 4.07 8.20
N SER A 303 -15.58 4.82 7.32
CA SER A 303 -15.85 6.24 7.50
C SER A 303 -16.77 6.54 8.70
N SER A 304 -17.53 5.56 9.20
CA SER A 304 -18.38 5.66 10.40
C SER A 304 -17.62 5.43 11.70
N MET A 305 -16.42 4.87 11.67
CA MET A 305 -15.58 4.68 12.84
C MET A 305 -14.98 6.01 13.33
N PRO A 306 -14.61 6.11 14.61
CA PRO A 306 -14.04 7.32 15.18
C PRO A 306 -12.79 7.82 14.43
N VAL A 307 -12.64 9.14 14.41
CA VAL A 307 -11.58 9.86 13.67
C VAL A 307 -10.18 9.38 14.05
N ALA A 308 -9.94 9.16 15.36
CA ALA A 308 -8.65 8.71 15.87
C ALA A 308 -8.26 7.31 15.39
N ALA A 309 -9.23 6.39 15.33
CA ALA A 309 -8.99 5.04 14.81
C ALA A 309 -8.66 5.07 13.31
N ARG A 310 -9.27 5.99 12.56
CA ARG A 310 -8.93 6.23 11.14
C ARG A 310 -7.50 6.76 10.99
N GLU A 311 -7.09 7.69 11.85
CA GLU A 311 -5.72 8.22 11.84
C GLU A 311 -4.70 7.13 12.19
N ALA A 312 -4.99 6.29 13.19
CA ALA A 312 -4.11 5.21 13.63
C ALA A 312 -3.93 4.09 12.59
N SER A 313 -4.94 3.81 11.77
CA SER A 313 -4.96 2.66 10.84
C SER A 313 -3.77 2.63 9.86
N VAL A 314 -3.36 3.79 9.37
CA VAL A 314 -2.22 3.92 8.44
C VAL A 314 -0.91 3.54 9.12
N TYR A 315 -0.72 3.96 10.37
CA TYR A 315 0.49 3.64 11.15
C TYR A 315 0.53 2.17 11.56
N THR A 316 -0.62 1.59 11.91
CA THR A 316 -0.75 0.16 12.17
C THR A 316 -0.32 -0.66 10.95
N ALA A 317 -0.83 -0.32 9.78
CA ALA A 317 -0.52 -1.00 8.53
C ALA A 317 0.97 -0.92 8.16
N VAL A 318 1.56 0.28 8.20
CA VAL A 318 2.96 0.46 7.81
C VAL A 318 3.93 -0.18 8.82
N THR A 319 3.56 -0.25 10.09
CA THR A 319 4.38 -0.94 11.11
C THR A 319 4.41 -2.45 10.86
N MET A 320 3.28 -3.05 10.51
CA MET A 320 3.24 -4.46 10.10
C MET A 320 4.05 -4.69 8.81
N ALA A 321 4.01 -3.77 7.85
CA ALA A 321 4.81 -3.85 6.64
C ALA A 321 6.33 -3.84 6.94
N GLU A 322 6.78 -2.94 7.81
CA GLU A 322 8.17 -2.87 8.25
C GLU A 322 8.61 -4.12 9.04
N TYR A 323 7.68 -4.70 9.80
CA TYR A 323 7.94 -5.95 10.53
C TYR A 323 8.28 -7.10 9.59
N TYR A 324 7.49 -7.33 8.55
CA TYR A 324 7.77 -8.38 7.56
C TYR A 324 9.00 -8.05 6.69
N ARG A 325 9.25 -6.78 6.39
CA ARG A 325 10.50 -6.36 5.75
C ARG A 325 11.72 -6.76 6.61
N GLN A 326 11.64 -6.64 7.93
CA GLN A 326 12.74 -7.03 8.83
C GLN A 326 13.01 -8.54 8.82
N MET A 327 12.05 -9.36 8.36
CA MET A 327 12.27 -10.79 8.11
C MET A 327 12.97 -11.10 6.78
N GLY A 328 13.19 -10.10 5.93
CA GLY A 328 13.76 -10.27 4.60
C GLY A 328 12.74 -10.50 3.50
N LEU A 329 11.50 -10.03 3.68
CA LEU A 329 10.41 -10.15 2.72
C LEU A 329 10.13 -8.82 2.02
N ASN A 330 9.67 -8.90 0.77
CA ASN A 330 9.19 -7.75 0.02
C ASN A 330 7.71 -7.55 0.30
N VAL A 331 7.33 -6.36 0.73
CA VAL A 331 5.98 -6.03 1.14
C VAL A 331 5.41 -4.92 0.25
N LEU A 332 4.19 -5.10 -0.22
CA LEU A 332 3.38 -4.06 -0.86
C LEU A 332 2.29 -3.60 0.12
N LEU A 333 2.35 -2.34 0.50
CA LEU A 333 1.31 -1.69 1.30
C LEU A 333 0.45 -0.81 0.39
N LEU A 334 -0.85 -1.11 0.33
CA LEU A 334 -1.85 -0.35 -0.41
C LEU A 334 -2.76 0.38 0.59
N ALA A 335 -2.72 1.71 0.58
CA ALA A 335 -3.54 2.55 1.46
C ALA A 335 -4.70 3.19 0.67
N ASP A 336 -5.93 2.80 0.98
CA ASP A 336 -7.15 3.30 0.34
C ASP A 336 -8.12 3.91 1.38
N SER A 337 -8.37 5.24 1.40
CA SER A 337 -7.65 6.26 0.67
C SER A 337 -6.96 7.22 1.65
N THR A 338 -5.79 7.70 1.26
CA THR A 338 -5.05 8.68 2.07
C THR A 338 -5.79 10.01 2.22
N SER A 339 -6.70 10.35 1.31
CA SER A 339 -7.60 11.51 1.46
C SER A 339 -8.49 11.40 2.69
N ARG A 340 -9.01 10.20 3.00
CA ARG A 340 -9.83 9.98 4.20
C ARG A 340 -9.01 10.06 5.47
N TRP A 341 -7.78 9.60 5.44
CA TRP A 341 -6.82 9.80 6.52
C TRP A 341 -6.51 11.28 6.75
N ALA A 342 -6.26 12.05 5.68
CA ALA A 342 -6.08 13.49 5.78
C ALA A 342 -7.32 14.23 6.31
N GLN A 343 -8.52 13.80 5.95
CA GLN A 343 -9.77 14.32 6.53
C GLN A 343 -9.85 14.06 8.04
N ALA A 344 -9.39 12.90 8.52
CA ALA A 344 -9.31 12.64 9.96
C ALA A 344 -8.38 13.64 10.65
N MET A 345 -7.22 13.94 10.08
CA MET A 345 -6.31 14.97 10.61
C MET A 345 -6.95 16.37 10.62
N ARG A 346 -7.70 16.73 9.59
CA ARG A 346 -8.43 18.00 9.53
C ARG A 346 -9.48 18.12 10.63
N GLU A 347 -10.25 17.05 10.87
CA GLU A 347 -11.25 17.03 11.95
C GLU A 347 -10.59 17.13 13.34
N MET A 348 -9.45 16.49 13.54
CA MET A 348 -8.67 16.57 14.79
C MET A 348 -8.13 17.98 15.04
N SER A 349 -7.46 18.55 14.04
CA SER A 349 -6.89 19.89 14.12
C SER A 349 -7.96 20.96 14.39
N GLY A 350 -9.13 20.83 13.77
CA GLY A 350 -10.27 21.72 14.00
C GLY A 350 -10.79 21.64 15.44
N ARG A 351 -10.84 20.44 16.06
CA ARG A 351 -11.26 20.27 17.46
C ARG A 351 -10.21 20.77 18.46
N LEU A 352 -8.94 20.75 18.08
CA LEU A 352 -7.84 21.31 18.86
C LEU A 352 -7.71 22.82 18.72
N GLU A 353 -8.57 23.45 17.91
CA GLU A 353 -8.53 24.89 17.63
C GLU A 353 -7.15 25.33 17.10
N GLU A 354 -6.49 24.47 16.33
CA GLU A 354 -5.24 24.80 15.66
C GLU A 354 -5.48 25.78 14.52
N ILE A 355 -4.49 26.63 14.23
CA ILE A 355 -4.57 27.56 13.10
C ILE A 355 -4.66 26.74 11.79
N PRO A 356 -5.75 26.86 11.03
CA PRO A 356 -5.93 26.09 9.82
C PRO A 356 -5.01 26.57 8.70
N GLY A 357 -4.48 25.62 7.93
CA GLY A 357 -3.84 25.87 6.65
C GLY A 357 -4.85 25.93 5.51
N GLU A 358 -4.38 25.62 4.31
CA GLU A 358 -5.18 25.59 3.09
C GLU A 358 -6.34 24.57 3.19
N GLU A 359 -7.53 24.93 2.72
CA GLU A 359 -8.76 24.12 2.82
C GLU A 359 -9.06 23.59 4.24
N ALA A 360 -8.66 24.32 5.27
CA ALA A 360 -8.80 23.94 6.68
C ALA A 360 -8.04 22.67 7.10
N PHE A 361 -7.06 22.22 6.33
CA PHE A 361 -6.13 21.18 6.74
C PHE A 361 -5.12 21.72 7.75
N PRO A 362 -4.52 20.87 8.62
CA PRO A 362 -3.47 21.31 9.51
C PRO A 362 -2.23 21.76 8.73
N ALA A 363 -1.53 22.79 9.22
CA ALA A 363 -0.33 23.32 8.57
C ALA A 363 0.80 22.28 8.41
N TYR A 364 0.78 21.22 9.23
CA TYR A 364 1.75 20.13 9.19
C TYR A 364 1.35 18.94 8.29
N LEU A 365 0.27 19.05 7.51
CA LEU A 365 -0.25 17.98 6.64
C LEU A 365 0.85 17.38 5.74
N GLU A 366 1.61 18.24 5.06
CA GLU A 366 2.67 17.83 4.14
C GLU A 366 3.76 17.02 4.84
N SER A 367 4.18 17.43 6.04
CA SER A 367 5.22 16.72 6.79
C SER A 367 4.74 15.34 7.30
N VAL A 368 3.47 15.22 7.65
CA VAL A 368 2.89 13.94 8.10
C VAL A 368 2.74 12.97 6.93
N ILE A 369 2.28 13.45 5.77
CA ILE A 369 2.22 12.64 4.54
C ILE A 369 3.63 12.20 4.13
N ALA A 370 4.61 13.10 4.15
CA ALA A 370 6.00 12.78 3.85
C ALA A 370 6.55 11.70 4.81
N ALA A 371 6.34 11.86 6.11
CA ALA A 371 6.79 10.91 7.12
C ALA A 371 6.19 9.50 6.94
N PHE A 372 4.94 9.41 6.47
CA PHE A 372 4.32 8.13 6.14
C PHE A 372 5.00 7.46 4.93
N TYR A 373 5.13 8.17 3.81
CA TYR A 373 5.75 7.62 2.61
C TYR A 373 7.25 7.34 2.78
N GLU A 374 7.95 8.08 3.66
CA GLU A 374 9.36 7.83 3.99
C GLU A 374 9.61 6.50 4.70
N ARG A 375 8.59 5.86 5.23
CA ARG A 375 8.66 4.49 5.80
C ARG A 375 8.81 3.42 4.72
N ALA A 376 8.47 3.72 3.46
CA ALA A 376 8.85 2.88 2.32
C ALA A 376 10.36 2.86 2.16
N GLY A 377 10.89 1.77 1.64
CA GLY A 377 12.30 1.68 1.32
C GLY A 377 12.77 0.25 1.05
N LYS A 378 13.84 0.16 0.28
CA LYS A 378 14.64 -1.04 0.07
C LYS A 378 15.79 -1.02 1.07
N VAL A 379 16.00 -2.10 1.80
CA VAL A 379 17.00 -2.18 2.86
C VAL A 379 17.84 -3.44 2.73
N ARG A 380 19.08 -3.37 3.20
CA ARG A 380 19.92 -4.52 3.45
C ARG A 380 19.88 -4.83 4.94
N LEU A 381 19.49 -6.04 5.28
CA LEU A 381 19.51 -6.53 6.65
C LEU A 381 20.93 -6.98 7.04
N ARG A 382 21.20 -7.05 8.34
CA ARG A 382 22.53 -7.49 8.86
C ARG A 382 22.94 -8.89 8.41
N ASN A 383 21.99 -9.75 8.08
CA ASN A 383 22.25 -11.08 7.49
C ASN A 383 22.51 -11.05 5.98
N GLY A 384 22.63 -9.86 5.37
CA GLY A 384 22.87 -9.65 3.94
C GLY A 384 21.63 -9.74 3.04
N LYS A 385 20.47 -10.16 3.56
CA LYS A 385 19.22 -10.20 2.77
C LYS A 385 18.77 -8.79 2.41
N ILE A 386 18.23 -8.66 1.21
CA ILE A 386 17.60 -7.43 0.73
C ILE A 386 16.08 -7.61 0.84
N ALA A 387 15.42 -6.60 1.36
CA ALA A 387 13.98 -6.59 1.54
C ALA A 387 13.42 -5.17 1.32
N SER A 388 12.14 -5.07 1.07
CA SER A 388 11.53 -3.78 0.76
C SER A 388 10.12 -3.62 1.32
N VAL A 389 9.74 -2.36 1.58
CA VAL A 389 8.35 -1.92 1.72
C VAL A 389 8.07 -0.94 0.61
N THR A 390 7.16 -1.29 -0.30
CA THR A 390 6.62 -0.40 -1.32
C THR A 390 5.28 0.13 -0.84
N ILE A 391 5.06 1.44 -0.92
CA ILE A 391 3.81 2.07 -0.48
C ILE A 391 3.08 2.69 -1.67
N GLY A 392 1.85 2.23 -1.90
CA GLY A 392 0.91 2.80 -2.84
C GLY A 392 -0.30 3.40 -2.11
N GLY A 393 -0.55 4.69 -2.30
CA GLY A 393 -1.70 5.36 -1.71
C GLY A 393 -2.67 5.86 -2.76
N THR A 394 -3.97 5.58 -2.59
CA THR A 394 -4.97 6.25 -3.42
C THR A 394 -5.28 7.64 -2.86
N VAL A 395 -5.59 8.54 -3.75
CA VAL A 395 -6.08 9.88 -3.42
C VAL A 395 -7.40 10.09 -4.14
N SER A 396 -8.39 10.63 -3.43
CA SER A 396 -9.73 10.87 -3.96
C SER A 396 -10.03 12.37 -3.97
N PRO A 397 -9.44 13.14 -4.90
CA PRO A 397 -9.62 14.58 -4.95
C PRO A 397 -11.09 14.92 -5.25
N ALA A 398 -11.64 15.89 -4.51
CA ALA A 398 -12.99 16.36 -4.71
C ALA A 398 -13.16 16.96 -6.11
N GLY A 399 -14.15 16.47 -6.87
CA GLY A 399 -14.38 16.93 -8.24
C GLY A 399 -13.26 16.57 -9.24
N GLY A 400 -12.29 15.73 -8.85
CA GLY A 400 -11.12 15.38 -9.68
C GLY A 400 -10.08 16.51 -9.74
N ASN A 401 -10.11 17.46 -8.81
CA ASN A 401 -9.15 18.56 -8.76
C ASN A 401 -7.84 18.12 -8.12
N PHE A 402 -6.79 17.90 -8.91
CA PHE A 402 -5.46 17.54 -8.43
C PHE A 402 -4.70 18.67 -7.70
N GLU A 403 -5.22 19.90 -7.72
CA GLU A 403 -4.64 21.05 -6.98
C GLU A 403 -5.00 21.05 -5.48
N GLU A 404 -5.82 20.11 -5.01
CA GLU A 404 -6.15 20.02 -3.59
C GLU A 404 -4.90 19.74 -2.73
N PRO A 405 -4.85 20.23 -1.46
CA PRO A 405 -3.65 20.13 -0.61
C PRO A 405 -3.13 18.71 -0.39
N VAL A 406 -4.01 17.72 -0.25
CA VAL A 406 -3.61 16.32 -0.02
C VAL A 406 -2.92 15.73 -1.25
N THR A 407 -3.49 15.96 -2.42
CA THR A 407 -2.89 15.51 -3.69
C THR A 407 -1.54 16.18 -3.91
N GLN A 408 -1.46 17.49 -3.75
CA GLN A 408 -0.22 18.25 -3.93
C GLN A 408 0.87 17.84 -2.92
N ALA A 409 0.51 17.65 -1.65
CA ALA A 409 1.45 17.15 -0.64
C ALA A 409 1.97 15.74 -0.98
N THR A 410 1.10 14.87 -1.49
CA THR A 410 1.47 13.51 -1.90
C THR A 410 2.40 13.53 -3.12
N LEU A 411 2.10 14.35 -4.14
CA LEU A 411 2.91 14.45 -5.37
C LEU A 411 4.36 14.89 -5.10
N LYS A 412 4.60 15.68 -4.06
CA LYS A 412 5.96 16.12 -3.69
C LYS A 412 6.84 15.00 -3.16
N VAL A 413 6.26 13.94 -2.61
CA VAL A 413 7.01 12.89 -1.90
C VAL A 413 7.03 11.55 -2.61
N VAL A 414 6.06 11.26 -3.49
CA VAL A 414 6.02 9.98 -4.21
C VAL A 414 6.99 9.93 -5.39
N GLY A 415 7.40 8.71 -5.75
CA GLY A 415 8.22 8.44 -6.93
C GLY A 415 7.42 8.26 -8.21
N VAL A 416 6.11 7.96 -8.10
CA VAL A 416 5.24 7.66 -9.26
C VAL A 416 3.85 8.24 -9.05
N PHE A 417 3.27 8.72 -10.13
CA PHE A 417 1.93 9.26 -10.22
C PHE A 417 1.14 8.49 -11.29
N HIS A 418 0.16 7.71 -10.87
CA HIS A 418 -0.78 6.99 -11.72
C HIS A 418 -2.13 7.72 -11.73
N GLY A 419 -2.20 8.86 -12.42
CA GLY A 419 -3.41 9.68 -12.50
C GLY A 419 -4.52 8.95 -13.27
N LEU A 420 -5.65 8.65 -12.60
CA LEU A 420 -6.78 8.04 -13.27
C LEU A 420 -7.66 9.09 -13.96
N SER A 421 -8.00 8.81 -15.22
CA SER A 421 -8.85 9.63 -16.05
C SER A 421 -10.28 9.13 -16.02
N ARG A 422 -11.22 10.04 -15.73
CA ARG A 422 -12.64 9.74 -15.82
C ARG A 422 -13.08 9.46 -17.26
N GLU A 423 -12.53 10.21 -18.23
CA GLU A 423 -12.82 10.01 -19.65
C GLU A 423 -12.43 8.59 -20.11
N ARG A 424 -11.27 8.10 -19.67
CA ARG A 424 -10.84 6.73 -19.98
C ARG A 424 -11.71 5.69 -19.31
N SER A 425 -12.09 5.92 -18.05
CA SER A 425 -12.98 5.03 -17.30
C SER A 425 -14.37 4.96 -17.93
N ASP A 426 -14.96 6.10 -18.29
CA ASP A 426 -16.24 6.18 -18.95
C ASP A 426 -16.20 5.52 -20.35
N ALA A 427 -15.06 5.58 -21.03
CA ALA A 427 -14.78 4.87 -22.29
C ALA A 427 -14.44 3.38 -22.09
N ARG A 428 -14.45 2.87 -20.85
CA ARG A 428 -14.09 1.48 -20.48
C ARG A 428 -12.69 1.07 -20.91
N LYS A 429 -11.74 1.99 -20.90
CA LYS A 429 -10.32 1.74 -21.14
C LYS A 429 -9.67 1.33 -19.82
N TYR A 430 -9.17 0.11 -19.73
CA TYR A 430 -8.50 -0.42 -18.53
C TYR A 430 -7.01 -0.73 -18.80
N PRO A 431 -6.08 -0.36 -17.88
CA PRO A 431 -6.30 0.55 -16.75
C PRO A 431 -6.67 1.96 -17.21
N SER A 432 -7.46 2.67 -16.41
CA SER A 432 -7.90 4.03 -16.76
C SER A 432 -6.84 5.11 -16.47
N ILE A 433 -5.58 4.71 -16.31
CA ILE A 433 -4.45 5.61 -16.08
C ILE A 433 -4.26 6.53 -17.29
N HIS A 434 -4.14 7.84 -17.06
CA HIS A 434 -3.85 8.79 -18.13
C HIS A 434 -2.36 8.71 -18.52
N PRO A 435 -2.02 8.27 -19.74
CA PRO A 435 -0.65 7.92 -20.07
C PRO A 435 0.28 9.13 -20.26
N ILE A 436 -0.28 10.32 -20.53
CA ILE A 436 0.48 11.54 -20.77
C ILE A 436 0.70 12.32 -19.47
N ASP A 437 -0.34 12.47 -18.63
CA ASP A 437 -0.27 13.25 -17.39
C ASP A 437 0.41 12.48 -16.25
N SER A 438 0.41 11.14 -16.35
CA SER A 438 1.07 10.29 -15.37
C SER A 438 2.59 10.23 -15.61
N TRP A 439 3.34 9.99 -14.53
CA TRP A 439 4.80 9.95 -14.61
C TRP A 439 5.40 8.98 -13.58
N SER A 440 6.64 8.55 -13.85
CA SER A 440 7.46 7.75 -12.96
C SER A 440 8.91 8.24 -12.98
N LYS A 441 9.59 8.14 -11.82
CA LYS A 441 11.02 8.40 -11.65
C LYS A 441 11.86 7.13 -11.73
N TYR A 442 11.23 5.96 -11.91
CA TYR A 442 11.89 4.66 -11.89
C TYR A 442 12.04 4.09 -13.30
N GLN A 443 12.87 3.06 -13.42
CA GLN A 443 13.07 2.32 -14.65
C GLN A 443 12.09 1.14 -14.73
N GLY A 444 11.57 0.88 -15.93
CA GLY A 444 10.65 -0.21 -16.21
C GLY A 444 11.33 -1.43 -16.87
N VAL A 445 10.50 -2.33 -17.36
CA VAL A 445 10.92 -3.58 -18.01
C VAL A 445 11.46 -3.40 -19.43
N VAL A 446 11.28 -2.21 -20.01
CA VAL A 446 11.71 -1.84 -21.37
C VAL A 446 12.66 -0.64 -21.30
N ASP A 447 13.53 -0.51 -22.31
CA ASP A 447 14.43 0.63 -22.46
C ASP A 447 13.66 1.96 -22.47
N MET A 448 13.98 2.83 -21.50
CA MET A 448 13.29 4.10 -21.30
C MET A 448 13.41 5.06 -22.49
N ALA A 449 14.48 4.97 -23.31
CA ALA A 449 14.61 5.82 -24.50
C ALA A 449 13.50 5.52 -25.50
N ARG A 450 13.20 4.23 -25.75
CA ARG A 450 12.11 3.79 -26.63
C ARG A 450 10.74 4.14 -26.06
N VAL A 451 10.59 4.03 -24.75
CA VAL A 451 9.35 4.40 -24.06
C VAL A 451 9.07 5.90 -24.19
N GLU A 452 10.09 6.75 -24.04
CA GLU A 452 9.92 8.20 -24.21
C GLU A 452 9.62 8.59 -25.67
N GLU A 453 10.17 7.90 -26.65
CA GLU A 453 9.81 8.09 -28.04
C GLU A 453 8.34 7.72 -28.31
N ALA A 454 7.88 6.57 -27.80
CA ALA A 454 6.48 6.16 -27.88
C ALA A 454 5.54 7.15 -27.14
N ARG A 455 5.96 7.71 -26.00
CA ARG A 455 5.24 8.80 -25.32
C ARG A 455 5.18 10.08 -26.17
N GLY A 456 6.23 10.38 -26.91
CA GLY A 456 6.26 11.48 -27.88
C GLY A 456 5.16 11.32 -28.95
N ILE A 457 4.99 10.10 -29.47
CA ILE A 457 3.91 9.76 -30.41
C ILE A 457 2.53 9.98 -29.78
N LEU A 458 2.32 9.54 -28.53
CA LEU A 458 1.06 9.75 -27.81
C LEU A 458 0.73 11.25 -27.62
N ARG A 459 1.71 12.07 -27.24
CA ARG A 459 1.53 13.52 -27.07
C ARG A 459 1.11 14.17 -28.39
N ARG A 460 1.84 13.91 -29.46
CA ARG A 460 1.52 14.45 -30.79
C ARG A 460 0.17 13.94 -31.32
N SER A 461 -0.14 12.66 -31.11
CA SER A 461 -1.45 12.10 -31.44
C SER A 461 -2.58 12.83 -30.73
N SER A 462 -2.40 13.14 -29.44
CA SER A 462 -3.38 13.91 -28.65
C SER A 462 -3.56 15.34 -29.19
N GLU A 463 -2.45 16.03 -29.55
CA GLU A 463 -2.48 17.36 -30.16
C GLU A 463 -3.22 17.34 -31.50
N ILE A 464 -2.93 16.35 -32.36
CA ILE A 464 -3.62 16.17 -33.64
C ILE A 464 -5.11 15.89 -33.43
N ASN A 465 -5.48 15.08 -32.44
CA ASN A 465 -6.87 14.81 -32.12
C ASN A 465 -7.61 16.09 -31.70
N GLN A 466 -6.97 16.94 -30.89
CA GLN A 466 -7.55 18.24 -30.53
C GLN A 466 -7.71 19.15 -31.76
N MET A 467 -6.72 19.20 -32.62
CA MET A 467 -6.78 19.95 -33.87
C MET A 467 -7.92 19.42 -34.78
N MET A 468 -8.06 18.09 -34.92
CA MET A 468 -9.12 17.48 -35.72
C MET A 468 -10.53 17.80 -35.20
N LYS A 469 -10.70 17.98 -33.89
CA LYS A 469 -11.99 18.43 -33.31
C LYS A 469 -12.39 19.84 -33.78
N VAL A 470 -11.40 20.67 -34.17
CA VAL A 470 -11.64 22.06 -34.62
C VAL A 470 -11.78 22.14 -36.14
N ILE A 471 -10.83 21.57 -36.90
CA ILE A 471 -10.79 21.73 -38.37
C ILE A 471 -11.44 20.56 -39.13
N GLY A 472 -11.85 19.52 -38.43
CA GLY A 472 -12.37 18.29 -39.03
C GLY A 472 -11.25 17.35 -39.51
N GLU A 473 -11.61 16.11 -39.70
CA GLU A 473 -10.69 15.08 -40.20
C GLU A 473 -10.19 15.41 -41.64
N GLU A 474 -11.07 16.00 -42.47
CA GLU A 474 -10.74 16.34 -43.85
C GLU A 474 -9.63 17.38 -43.94
N GLY A 475 -9.53 18.29 -43.00
CA GLY A 475 -8.50 19.32 -42.93
C GLY A 475 -7.14 18.85 -42.46
N THR A 476 -6.99 17.61 -42.00
CA THR A 476 -5.74 17.05 -41.48
C THR A 476 -4.90 16.43 -42.59
N SER A 477 -3.56 16.56 -42.56
CA SER A 477 -2.67 15.92 -43.51
C SER A 477 -2.69 14.39 -43.39
N ALA A 478 -2.29 13.66 -44.44
CA ALA A 478 -2.18 12.19 -44.35
C ALA A 478 -1.11 11.75 -43.32
N GLU A 479 0.02 12.49 -43.25
CA GLU A 479 1.09 12.24 -42.29
C GLU A 479 0.62 12.40 -40.84
N ASP A 480 -0.06 13.51 -40.53
CA ASP A 480 -0.63 13.72 -39.19
C ASP A 480 -1.69 12.67 -38.87
N TYR A 481 -2.49 12.29 -39.87
CA TYR A 481 -3.51 11.26 -39.66
C TYR A 481 -2.90 9.87 -39.37
N ILE A 482 -1.79 9.51 -40.04
CA ILE A 482 -1.00 8.30 -39.73
C ILE A 482 -0.47 8.38 -38.28
N LEU A 483 0.11 9.52 -37.90
CA LEU A 483 0.64 9.70 -36.54
C LEU A 483 -0.47 9.61 -35.47
N TYR A 484 -1.63 10.17 -35.74
CA TYR A 484 -2.82 10.01 -34.90
C TYR A 484 -3.20 8.53 -34.76
N GLN A 485 -3.27 7.79 -35.86
CA GLN A 485 -3.60 6.35 -35.86
C GLN A 485 -2.55 5.50 -35.11
N LYS A 486 -1.27 5.85 -35.19
CA LYS A 486 -0.20 5.22 -34.41
C LYS A 486 -0.41 5.40 -32.90
N GLY A 487 -0.80 6.60 -32.45
CA GLY A 487 -1.10 6.86 -31.04
C GLY A 487 -2.35 6.11 -30.56
N GLU A 488 -3.41 6.06 -31.38
CA GLU A 488 -4.62 5.28 -31.08
C GLU A 488 -4.30 3.76 -31.04
N LEU A 489 -3.42 3.27 -31.91
CA LEU A 489 -2.97 1.88 -31.88
C LEU A 489 -2.22 1.58 -30.58
N LEU A 490 -1.24 2.40 -30.21
CA LEU A 490 -0.48 2.24 -28.97
C LEU A 490 -1.39 2.23 -27.74
N ASP A 491 -2.36 3.13 -27.68
CA ASP A 491 -3.34 3.16 -26.58
C ASP A 491 -4.19 1.88 -26.57
N ALA A 492 -4.69 1.44 -27.71
CA ALA A 492 -5.63 0.33 -27.78
C ALA A 492 -5.00 -1.05 -27.55
N VAL A 493 -3.75 -1.27 -27.99
CA VAL A 493 -3.14 -2.61 -27.93
C VAL A 493 -2.12 -2.78 -26.81
N TYR A 494 -1.58 -1.71 -26.24
CA TYR A 494 -0.54 -1.81 -25.23
C TYR A 494 -0.89 -1.17 -23.90
N LEU A 495 -1.40 0.06 -23.92
CA LEU A 495 -1.79 0.76 -22.70
C LEU A 495 -3.08 0.22 -22.10
N GLN A 496 -3.93 -0.39 -22.90
CA GLN A 496 -5.09 -1.15 -22.43
C GLN A 496 -4.73 -2.62 -22.29
N GLN A 497 -5.32 -3.26 -21.30
CA GLN A 497 -5.13 -4.68 -21.01
C GLN A 497 -6.46 -5.31 -20.62
N ASN A 498 -6.79 -6.48 -21.17
CA ASN A 498 -8.06 -7.13 -20.91
C ASN A 498 -7.99 -7.92 -19.60
N SER A 499 -8.53 -7.35 -18.52
CA SER A 499 -8.54 -7.99 -17.20
C SER A 499 -9.44 -9.23 -17.09
N PHE A 500 -10.31 -9.47 -18.08
CA PHE A 500 -11.18 -10.63 -18.13
C PHE A 500 -10.62 -11.81 -18.94
N ASP A 501 -9.56 -11.57 -19.71
CA ASP A 501 -8.86 -12.62 -20.45
C ASP A 501 -7.78 -13.24 -19.56
N PRO A 502 -7.83 -14.55 -19.26
CA PRO A 502 -6.84 -15.21 -18.41
C PRO A 502 -5.38 -15.08 -18.91
N ILE A 503 -5.18 -14.89 -20.22
CA ILE A 503 -3.86 -14.79 -20.85
C ILE A 503 -3.37 -13.34 -20.82
N ASP A 504 -4.23 -12.38 -21.16
CA ASP A 504 -3.86 -10.96 -21.24
C ASP A 504 -3.92 -10.24 -19.88
N ALA A 505 -4.70 -10.74 -18.92
CA ALA A 505 -4.89 -10.10 -17.61
C ALA A 505 -3.61 -9.92 -16.80
N ALA A 506 -2.58 -10.77 -17.04
CA ALA A 506 -1.30 -10.70 -16.35
C ALA A 506 -0.17 -11.00 -17.34
N CYS A 507 0.55 -9.97 -17.76
CA CYS A 507 1.59 -10.06 -18.77
C CYS A 507 2.98 -10.11 -18.11
N GLU A 508 3.74 -11.19 -18.32
CA GLU A 508 5.09 -11.34 -17.77
C GLU A 508 6.08 -10.35 -18.40
N PRO A 509 7.15 -9.93 -17.70
CA PRO A 509 8.09 -8.90 -18.17
C PRO A 509 8.72 -9.20 -19.52
N GLU A 510 9.11 -10.45 -19.77
CA GLU A 510 9.71 -10.87 -21.03
C GLU A 510 8.73 -10.74 -22.19
N ARG A 511 7.47 -11.10 -21.95
CA ARG A 511 6.40 -10.92 -22.90
C ARG A 511 6.11 -9.45 -23.16
N GLN A 512 6.03 -8.63 -22.11
CA GLN A 512 5.85 -7.17 -22.23
C GLN A 512 6.94 -6.53 -23.11
N ALA A 513 8.20 -6.87 -22.84
CA ALA A 513 9.33 -6.36 -23.62
C ALA A 513 9.27 -6.81 -25.08
N HIS A 514 8.89 -8.07 -25.33
CA HIS A 514 8.75 -8.62 -26.68
C HIS A 514 7.62 -7.92 -27.44
N GLU A 515 6.43 -7.86 -26.88
CA GLU A 515 5.25 -7.19 -27.47
C GLU A 515 5.53 -5.70 -27.75
N PHE A 516 6.20 -5.02 -26.81
CA PHE A 516 6.57 -3.62 -26.98
C PHE A 516 7.55 -3.43 -28.14
N ASN A 517 8.53 -4.31 -28.31
CA ASN A 517 9.49 -4.20 -29.41
C ASN A 517 8.82 -4.35 -30.78
N VAL A 518 7.87 -5.27 -30.92
CA VAL A 518 7.08 -5.41 -32.15
C VAL A 518 6.23 -4.16 -32.40
N LEU A 519 5.55 -3.67 -31.37
CA LEU A 519 4.76 -2.44 -31.47
C LEU A 519 5.65 -1.24 -31.80
N TYR A 520 6.81 -1.11 -31.17
CA TYR A 520 7.75 -0.03 -31.44
C TYR A 520 8.23 -0.01 -32.90
N ASP A 521 8.47 -1.20 -33.49
CA ASP A 521 8.78 -1.30 -34.94
C ASP A 521 7.63 -0.74 -35.79
N VAL A 522 6.36 -1.06 -35.43
CA VAL A 522 5.19 -0.49 -36.12
C VAL A 522 5.09 1.03 -35.96
N LEU A 523 5.35 1.54 -34.75
CA LEU A 523 5.23 2.99 -34.47
C LEU A 523 6.28 3.84 -35.15
N THR A 524 7.49 3.30 -35.34
CA THR A 524 8.63 4.04 -35.92
C THR A 524 8.77 3.94 -37.45
N ARG A 525 8.04 3.01 -38.10
CA ARG A 525 8.04 2.87 -39.55
C ARG A 525 7.25 3.97 -40.24
N ASP A 526 7.68 4.34 -41.44
CA ASP A 526 6.93 5.18 -42.38
C ASP A 526 6.08 4.32 -43.31
N TYR A 527 4.87 4.76 -43.59
CA TYR A 527 3.88 4.01 -44.34
C TYR A 527 3.53 4.71 -45.65
N ALA A 528 3.55 3.97 -46.78
CA ALA A 528 3.18 4.43 -48.10
C ALA A 528 1.64 4.49 -48.29
N LEU A 529 0.98 5.29 -47.42
CA LEU A 529 -0.48 5.48 -47.40
C LEU A 529 -0.82 6.96 -47.54
N SER A 530 -1.75 7.29 -48.39
CA SER A 530 -2.18 8.70 -48.64
C SER A 530 -3.68 8.93 -48.46
N ASP A 531 -4.49 7.91 -48.70
CA ASP A 531 -5.95 8.00 -48.48
C ASP A 531 -6.33 7.68 -47.05
N LYS A 532 -7.09 8.55 -46.39
CA LYS A 532 -7.48 8.42 -44.99
C LYS A 532 -8.35 7.20 -44.70
N LYS A 533 -9.18 6.78 -45.65
CA LYS A 533 -9.98 5.56 -45.49
C LYS A 533 -9.09 4.32 -45.50
N GLU A 534 -8.09 4.31 -46.39
CA GLU A 534 -7.09 3.22 -46.46
C GLU A 534 -6.25 3.21 -45.17
N ILE A 535 -5.77 4.37 -44.70
CA ILE A 535 -5.01 4.49 -43.44
C ILE A 535 -5.83 3.93 -42.26
N ARG A 536 -7.08 4.35 -42.13
CA ARG A 536 -7.97 3.85 -41.05
C ARG A 536 -8.18 2.34 -41.14
N ALA A 537 -8.49 1.83 -42.31
CA ALA A 537 -8.71 0.39 -42.54
C ALA A 537 -7.46 -0.43 -42.20
N PHE A 538 -6.30 0.04 -42.60
CA PHE A 538 -5.01 -0.59 -42.32
C PHE A 538 -4.70 -0.66 -40.84
N PHE A 539 -4.76 0.47 -40.12
CA PHE A 539 -4.47 0.49 -38.68
C PHE A 539 -5.52 -0.28 -37.85
N ASN A 540 -6.78 -0.31 -38.30
CA ASN A 540 -7.79 -1.16 -37.67
C ASN A 540 -7.47 -2.65 -37.84
N GLN A 541 -6.97 -3.06 -39.01
CA GLN A 541 -6.57 -4.45 -39.24
C GLN A 541 -5.35 -4.80 -38.38
N VAL A 542 -4.34 -3.95 -38.34
CA VAL A 542 -3.15 -4.12 -37.47
C VAL A 542 -3.58 -4.25 -35.99
N ARG A 543 -4.52 -3.41 -35.55
CA ARG A 543 -5.05 -3.47 -34.20
C ARG A 543 -5.72 -4.81 -33.89
N LEU A 544 -6.55 -5.34 -34.79
CA LEU A 544 -7.21 -6.63 -34.61
C LEU A 544 -6.19 -7.77 -34.51
N GLU A 545 -5.17 -7.80 -35.37
CA GLU A 545 -4.12 -8.80 -35.30
C GLU A 545 -3.31 -8.74 -34.01
N PHE A 546 -3.06 -7.53 -33.46
CA PHE A 546 -2.44 -7.39 -32.14
C PHE A 546 -3.32 -7.97 -31.03
N LEU A 547 -4.64 -7.70 -31.05
CA LEU A 547 -5.55 -8.21 -30.03
C LEU A 547 -5.67 -9.73 -30.08
N ASP A 548 -5.71 -10.31 -31.29
CA ASP A 548 -5.69 -11.76 -31.49
C ASP A 548 -4.38 -12.37 -30.98
N TRP A 549 -3.25 -11.70 -31.23
CA TRP A 549 -1.93 -12.12 -30.75
C TRP A 549 -1.84 -12.10 -29.23
N HIS A 550 -2.38 -11.07 -28.56
CA HIS A 550 -2.42 -10.98 -27.10
C HIS A 550 -3.26 -12.11 -26.46
N GLY A 551 -4.24 -12.65 -27.15
CA GLY A 551 -5.02 -13.82 -26.70
C GLY A 551 -4.27 -15.16 -26.79
N THR A 552 -3.04 -15.18 -27.35
CA THR A 552 -2.24 -16.41 -27.47
C THR A 552 -1.23 -16.56 -26.34
N VAL A 553 -0.90 -17.80 -25.96
CA VAL A 553 0.04 -18.08 -24.87
C VAL A 553 1.48 -17.83 -25.37
N TYR A 554 2.23 -17.00 -24.64
CA TYR A 554 3.60 -16.64 -24.96
C TYR A 554 4.51 -17.86 -25.12
N GLY A 555 5.37 -17.83 -26.16
CA GLY A 555 6.34 -18.90 -26.43
C GLY A 555 5.78 -20.14 -27.10
N THR A 556 4.50 -20.17 -27.46
CA THR A 556 3.88 -21.27 -28.20
C THR A 556 4.06 -21.10 -29.72
N PRO A 557 3.96 -22.20 -30.52
CA PRO A 557 3.97 -22.08 -31.98
C PRO A 557 2.83 -21.21 -32.54
N GLU A 558 1.69 -21.17 -31.86
CA GLU A 558 0.55 -20.32 -32.20
C GLU A 558 0.89 -18.84 -32.03
N PHE A 559 1.54 -18.48 -30.90
CA PHE A 559 2.04 -17.13 -30.66
C PHE A 559 2.99 -16.67 -31.77
N ALA A 560 3.97 -17.50 -32.17
CA ALA A 560 4.91 -17.20 -33.23
C ALA A 560 4.25 -17.10 -34.61
N ALA A 561 3.25 -17.91 -34.89
CA ALA A 561 2.50 -17.85 -36.15
C ALA A 561 1.69 -16.55 -36.26
N GLN A 562 1.03 -16.14 -35.17
CA GLN A 562 0.26 -14.90 -35.13
C GLN A 562 1.17 -13.67 -35.23
N GLU A 563 2.35 -13.68 -34.57
CA GLU A 563 3.37 -12.64 -34.70
C GLU A 563 3.86 -12.51 -36.15
N THR A 564 4.11 -13.64 -36.85
CA THR A 564 4.51 -13.62 -38.25
C THR A 564 3.44 -12.98 -39.12
N LYS A 565 2.16 -13.36 -38.93
CA LYS A 565 1.02 -12.78 -39.64
C LYS A 565 0.91 -11.27 -39.42
N LEU A 566 1.04 -10.81 -38.17
CA LEU A 566 1.05 -9.40 -37.83
C LEU A 566 2.22 -8.67 -38.50
N THR A 567 3.41 -9.26 -38.45
CA THR A 567 4.63 -8.68 -39.00
C THR A 567 4.54 -8.55 -40.52
N ASP A 568 4.07 -9.56 -41.23
CA ASP A 568 3.86 -9.53 -42.67
C ASP A 568 2.81 -8.46 -43.07
N LEU A 569 1.76 -8.33 -42.29
CA LEU A 569 0.72 -7.32 -42.51
C LEU A 569 1.28 -5.91 -42.47
N TYR A 570 1.92 -5.49 -41.36
CA TYR A 570 2.33 -4.10 -41.24
C TYR A 570 3.52 -3.77 -42.17
N ARG A 571 4.41 -4.72 -42.41
CA ARG A 571 5.54 -4.53 -43.36
C ARG A 571 5.09 -4.41 -44.81
N SER A 572 3.92 -4.94 -45.16
CA SER A 572 3.39 -4.85 -46.54
C SER A 572 3.13 -3.41 -47.02
N LYS A 573 3.02 -2.45 -46.12
CA LYS A 573 2.73 -1.03 -46.41
C LYS A 573 3.85 -0.06 -45.99
N VAL A 574 5.00 -0.58 -45.55
CA VAL A 574 6.17 0.25 -45.21
C VAL A 574 6.80 0.82 -46.49
N THR A 575 7.16 2.11 -46.42
CA THR A 575 7.99 2.73 -47.46
C THR A 575 9.36 2.06 -47.48
N GLY A 576 9.78 1.56 -48.63
CA GLY A 576 11.04 0.84 -48.82
C GLY A 576 12.29 1.70 -48.66
#